data_7ef0c6eed0ad2a66ad976fd68f507208
#
_entry.id   7ef0c6eed0ad2a66ad976fd68f507208
#
_cell.length_a   1.000
_cell.length_b   1.000
_cell.length_c   1.000
_cell.angle_alpha   90.00
_cell.angle_beta   90.00
_cell.angle_gamma   90.00
#
_symmetry.space_group_name_H-M   'P 1'
#
loop_
_entity.id
_entity.type
_entity.pdbx_description
1 polymer ?
#
loop_
_entity_poly.entity_id
_entity_poly.type
_entity_poly.pdbx_seq_one_letter_code
_entity_poly.pdbx_strand_id
1 'polypeptide(L)'
;GKPTAGYKVSLTSKETQDMFDADSPLYGQQVAERFLQSPADVDLQMLNEPLLEVELTFRAKEDLQPSDTLEDLFHKVTVAGALELPDARFVDWFPDLGKYNVMADCAVGGLVVYGEEHDADSVFENVDDAANVHAVLFKDGEKLKEGVSSEVLGNPFKSLQWLVQKLAEQGKAFTKDQMVSSG
;
A
#
# COMPACT_ATOMS: atom_id res chain seq x y z
N GLY A 1 -1.11 22.74 5.57
CA GLY A 1 -1.13 21.33 5.94
C GLY A 1 0.24 20.69 5.69
N LYS A 2 0.47 19.49 6.18
CA LYS A 2 1.70 18.74 5.90
C LYS A 2 1.72 18.26 4.44
N PRO A 3 2.88 18.20 3.78
CA PRO A 3 2.96 17.71 2.43
C PRO A 3 2.66 16.19 2.37
N THR A 4 2.14 15.73 1.23
CA THR A 4 1.95 14.32 0.95
C THR A 4 3.31 13.66 0.76
N ALA A 5 3.63 12.66 1.60
CA ALA A 5 4.87 11.89 1.50
C ALA A 5 4.65 10.55 0.77
N GLY A 6 3.41 10.13 0.62
CA GLY A 6 3.08 8.90 -0.06
C GLY A 6 1.59 8.58 -0.01
N TYR A 7 1.30 7.32 -0.25
CA TYR A 7 -0.07 6.81 -0.42
C TYR A 7 -0.21 5.41 0.16
N LYS A 8 -1.44 4.99 0.34
CA LYS A 8 -1.82 3.59 0.51
C LYS A 8 -2.93 3.27 -0.48
N VAL A 9 -2.95 2.08 -1.03
CA VAL A 9 -4.03 1.58 -1.88
C VAL A 9 -4.82 0.54 -1.10
N SER A 10 -6.12 0.56 -1.21
CA SER A 10 -7.05 -0.39 -0.60
C SER A 10 -7.96 -1.01 -1.63
N LEU A 11 -8.66 -2.09 -1.26
CA LEU A 11 -9.62 -2.79 -2.10
C LEU A 11 -8.97 -3.31 -3.39
N THR A 12 -7.86 -4.03 -3.22
CA THR A 12 -7.05 -4.57 -4.32
C THR A 12 -7.43 -6.01 -4.68
N SER A 13 -8.46 -6.57 -4.06
CA SER A 13 -9.01 -7.88 -4.39
C SER A 13 -10.50 -7.80 -4.70
N LYS A 14 -11.00 -8.75 -5.49
CA LYS A 14 -12.44 -8.86 -5.77
C LYS A 14 -13.25 -9.03 -4.48
N GLU A 15 -12.74 -9.82 -3.53
CA GLU A 15 -13.38 -10.04 -2.23
C GLU A 15 -13.57 -8.74 -1.46
N THR A 16 -12.51 -7.93 -1.33
CA THR A 16 -12.60 -6.66 -0.60
C THR A 16 -13.44 -5.63 -1.33
N GLN A 17 -13.39 -5.59 -2.66
CA GLN A 17 -14.25 -4.72 -3.46
C GLN A 17 -15.73 -5.08 -3.27
N ASP A 18 -16.09 -6.35 -3.29
CA ASP A 18 -17.46 -6.81 -3.06
C ASP A 18 -17.93 -6.52 -1.63
N MET A 19 -17.05 -6.65 -0.64
CA MET A 19 -17.35 -6.34 0.77
C MET A 19 -17.78 -4.87 0.95
N PHE A 20 -17.16 -3.94 0.22
CA PHE A 20 -17.42 -2.50 0.32
C PHE A 20 -18.29 -1.95 -0.82
N ASP A 21 -18.91 -2.82 -1.61
CA ASP A 21 -19.71 -2.42 -2.79
C ASP A 21 -18.92 -1.46 -3.71
N ALA A 22 -17.68 -1.84 -4.00
CA ALA A 22 -16.75 -1.09 -4.85
C ALA A 22 -16.43 -1.88 -6.11
N ASP A 23 -16.13 -1.18 -7.20
CA ASP A 23 -15.76 -1.73 -8.51
C ASP A 23 -14.32 -1.42 -8.90
N SER A 24 -13.61 -0.75 -8.04
CA SER A 24 -12.21 -0.36 -8.22
C SER A 24 -11.48 -0.24 -6.88
N PRO A 25 -10.15 -0.21 -6.88
CA PRO A 25 -9.39 0.16 -5.70
C PRO A 25 -9.72 1.58 -5.20
N LEU A 26 -9.35 1.86 -3.97
CA LEU A 26 -9.35 3.19 -3.36
C LEU A 26 -7.93 3.54 -2.93
N TYR A 27 -7.63 4.83 -2.78
CA TYR A 27 -6.36 5.26 -2.22
C TYR A 27 -6.53 6.37 -1.17
N GLY A 28 -5.56 6.47 -0.28
CA GLY A 28 -5.43 7.55 0.67
C GLY A 28 -4.06 8.20 0.63
N GLN A 29 -4.02 9.52 0.83
CA GLN A 29 -2.77 10.27 0.99
C GLN A 29 -2.22 10.07 2.39
N GLN A 30 -0.88 9.98 2.50
CA GLN A 30 -0.18 9.80 3.76
C GLN A 30 0.90 10.87 3.93
N VAL A 31 1.06 11.35 5.17
CA VAL A 31 2.16 12.24 5.56
C VAL A 31 3.38 11.42 6.00
N ALA A 32 4.56 12.06 6.05
CA ALA A 32 5.83 11.36 6.31
C ALA A 32 5.84 10.56 7.62
N GLU A 33 5.19 11.09 8.66
CA GLU A 33 5.15 10.44 9.98
C GLU A 33 4.35 9.14 10.02
N ARG A 34 3.66 8.80 8.93
CA ARG A 34 2.92 7.54 8.80
C ARG A 34 3.78 6.40 8.23
N PHE A 35 4.98 6.70 7.73
CA PHE A 35 5.93 5.71 7.24
C PHE A 35 7.09 5.57 8.23
N LEU A 36 7.21 4.40 8.84
CA LEU A 36 8.24 4.08 9.82
C LEU A 36 9.16 3.00 9.27
N GLN A 37 10.46 3.18 9.42
CA GLN A 37 11.43 2.14 9.04
C GLN A 37 11.52 1.07 10.13
N SER A 38 11.49 -0.20 9.72
CA SER A 38 11.66 -1.35 10.60
C SER A 38 13.14 -1.47 11.09
N PRO A 39 13.39 -1.87 12.36
CA PRO A 39 12.39 -2.13 13.40
C PRO A 39 11.77 -0.85 13.96
N ALA A 40 10.50 -0.89 14.34
CA ALA A 40 9.80 0.27 14.88
C ALA A 40 8.93 -0.11 16.07
N ASP A 41 8.92 0.76 17.07
CA ASP A 41 7.95 0.69 18.18
C ASP A 41 6.74 1.54 17.81
N VAL A 42 5.55 0.93 17.89
CA VAL A 42 4.28 1.60 17.60
C VAL A 42 3.50 1.78 18.89
N ASP A 43 3.23 3.04 19.24
CA ASP A 43 2.35 3.34 20.38
C ASP A 43 0.89 3.12 19.96
N LEU A 44 0.31 2.02 20.41
CA LEU A 44 -1.07 1.66 20.11
C LEU A 44 -2.10 2.64 20.69
N GLN A 45 -1.71 3.49 21.66
CA GLN A 45 -2.60 4.53 22.19
C GLN A 45 -2.85 5.65 21.15
N MET A 46 -2.03 5.76 20.13
CA MET A 46 -2.21 6.69 19.00
C MET A 46 -3.15 6.18 17.93
N LEU A 47 -3.58 4.93 18.03
CA LEU A 47 -4.47 4.27 17.08
C LEU A 47 -5.80 3.98 17.74
N ASN A 48 -6.86 3.84 16.93
CA ASN A 48 -8.20 3.57 17.42
C ASN A 48 -8.47 2.04 17.49
N GLU A 49 -8.61 1.41 16.34
CA GLU A 49 -8.90 -0.02 16.20
C GLU A 49 -8.09 -0.57 15.00
N PRO A 50 -6.74 -0.63 15.10
CA PRO A 50 -5.91 -0.98 13.95
C PRO A 50 -6.03 -2.44 13.56
N LEU A 51 -6.02 -2.68 12.25
CA LEU A 51 -5.73 -3.99 11.68
C LEU A 51 -4.24 -4.13 11.43
N LEU A 52 -3.81 -5.31 10.96
CA LEU A 52 -2.44 -5.58 10.56
C LEU A 52 -2.44 -6.37 9.25
N GLU A 53 -1.78 -5.83 8.24
CA GLU A 53 -1.68 -6.40 6.91
C GLU A 53 -0.23 -6.50 6.46
N VAL A 54 0.12 -7.62 5.80
CA VAL A 54 1.45 -7.79 5.19
C VAL A 54 1.36 -7.34 3.75
N GLU A 55 2.27 -6.46 3.34
CA GLU A 55 2.24 -5.84 2.03
C GLU A 55 3.63 -5.69 1.40
N LEU A 56 3.66 -5.28 0.15
CA LEU A 56 4.82 -4.68 -0.49
C LEU A 56 4.66 -3.16 -0.53
N THR A 57 5.75 -2.45 -0.32
CA THR A 57 5.84 -1.01 -0.54
C THR A 57 6.76 -0.71 -1.70
N PHE A 58 6.43 0.35 -2.43
CA PHE A 58 7.24 0.90 -3.50
C PHE A 58 7.60 2.35 -3.19
N ARG A 59 8.85 2.74 -3.44
CA ARG A 59 9.28 4.15 -3.41
C ARG A 59 9.76 4.57 -4.79
N ALA A 60 9.29 5.70 -5.27
CA ALA A 60 9.73 6.25 -6.55
C ALA A 60 11.17 6.79 -6.47
N LYS A 61 12.03 6.35 -7.37
CA LYS A 61 13.40 6.88 -7.57
C LYS A 61 13.40 8.12 -8.46
N GLU A 62 12.34 8.32 -9.21
CA GLU A 62 12.06 9.45 -10.08
C GLU A 62 10.55 9.66 -10.20
N ASP A 63 10.11 10.74 -10.84
CA ASP A 63 8.67 10.99 -11.06
C ASP A 63 8.08 9.89 -11.95
N LEU A 64 6.95 9.31 -11.50
CA LEU A 64 6.22 8.30 -12.25
C LEU A 64 5.19 8.96 -13.17
N GLN A 65 5.05 8.44 -14.38
CA GLN A 65 4.18 8.98 -15.40
C GLN A 65 2.93 8.12 -15.60
N PRO A 66 1.76 8.70 -15.91
CA PRO A 66 0.56 7.91 -16.19
C PRO A 66 0.68 7.03 -17.44
N SER A 67 1.64 7.33 -18.31
CA SER A 67 1.98 6.52 -19.50
C SER A 67 2.97 5.40 -19.23
N ASP A 68 3.53 5.31 -18.02
CA ASP A 68 4.48 4.26 -17.66
C ASP A 68 3.82 2.88 -17.77
N THR A 69 4.50 1.97 -18.46
CA THR A 69 4.15 0.55 -18.46
C THR A 69 4.56 -0.10 -17.14
N LEU A 70 4.11 -1.33 -16.89
CA LEU A 70 4.59 -2.09 -15.71
C LEU A 70 6.11 -2.25 -15.72
N GLU A 71 6.71 -2.46 -16.90
CA GLU A 71 8.15 -2.54 -17.08
C GLU A 71 8.85 -1.22 -16.76
N ASP A 72 8.29 -0.09 -17.19
CA ASP A 72 8.84 1.23 -16.85
C ASP A 72 8.83 1.45 -15.34
N LEU A 73 7.71 1.18 -14.67
CA LEU A 73 7.58 1.30 -13.22
C LEU A 73 8.56 0.39 -12.47
N PHE A 74 8.76 -0.82 -12.98
CA PHE A 74 9.69 -1.81 -12.44
C PHE A 74 11.13 -1.26 -12.33
N HIS A 75 11.56 -0.45 -13.29
CA HIS A 75 12.89 0.18 -13.27
C HIS A 75 12.94 1.49 -12.48
N LYS A 76 11.80 2.08 -12.13
CA LYS A 76 11.71 3.40 -11.50
C LYS A 76 11.50 3.38 -9.99
N VAL A 77 11.39 2.20 -9.37
CA VAL A 77 11.05 2.10 -7.95
C VAL A 77 12.00 1.19 -7.17
N THR A 78 12.07 1.42 -5.87
CA THR A 78 12.53 0.43 -4.90
C THR A 78 11.33 -0.38 -4.41
N VAL A 79 11.59 -1.56 -3.84
CA VAL A 79 10.61 -2.43 -3.20
C VAL A 79 11.07 -2.82 -1.81
N ALA A 80 10.14 -2.93 -0.88
CA ALA A 80 10.36 -3.48 0.46
C ALA A 80 9.14 -4.27 0.92
N GLY A 81 9.35 -5.29 1.75
CA GLY A 81 8.28 -5.86 2.54
C GLY A 81 7.84 -4.90 3.62
N ALA A 82 6.55 -4.89 3.96
CA ALA A 82 6.00 -3.97 4.95
C ALA A 82 4.85 -4.58 5.75
N LEU A 83 4.57 -3.95 6.89
CA LEU A 83 3.35 -4.13 7.65
C LEU A 83 2.55 -2.83 7.57
N GLU A 84 1.35 -2.89 7.02
CA GLU A 84 0.40 -1.80 7.14
C GLU A 84 -0.48 -2.01 8.38
N LEU A 85 -0.75 -0.92 9.08
CA LEU A 85 -1.70 -0.84 10.18
C LEU A 85 -2.85 0.09 9.75
N PRO A 86 -3.83 -0.41 8.97
CA PRO A 86 -5.02 0.38 8.67
C PRO A 86 -5.75 0.74 9.95
N ASP A 87 -6.22 1.99 10.03
CA ASP A 87 -6.95 2.48 11.18
C ASP A 87 -7.88 3.61 10.77
N ALA A 88 -9.11 3.58 11.27
CA ALA A 88 -10.10 4.60 10.97
C ALA A 88 -10.32 5.56 12.14
N ARG A 89 -10.75 6.79 11.82
CA ARG A 89 -11.21 7.80 12.81
C ARG A 89 -12.67 7.58 13.17
N PHE A 90 -13.18 6.34 12.96
CA PHE A 90 -14.52 5.89 13.31
C PHE A 90 -14.44 4.74 14.32
N VAL A 91 -15.43 4.59 15.19
CA VAL A 91 -15.56 3.45 16.09
C VAL A 91 -16.24 2.29 15.38
N ASP A 92 -15.93 1.05 15.76
CA ASP A 92 -16.51 -0.17 15.19
C ASP A 92 -16.47 -0.17 13.65
N TRP A 93 -15.35 0.30 13.07
CA TRP A 93 -15.27 0.62 11.65
C TRP A 93 -15.18 -0.61 10.74
N PHE A 94 -14.64 -1.70 11.23
CA PHE A 94 -14.47 -2.91 10.43
C PHE A 94 -15.47 -4.00 10.86
N PRO A 95 -16.17 -4.66 9.90
CA PRO A 95 -16.11 -4.50 8.44
C PRO A 95 -17.14 -3.52 7.84
N ASP A 96 -17.92 -2.85 8.66
CA ASP A 96 -19.20 -2.22 8.24
C ASP A 96 -19.08 -0.76 7.80
N LEU A 97 -17.88 -0.16 7.81
CA LEU A 97 -17.69 1.23 7.37
C LEU A 97 -17.94 1.34 5.85
N GLY A 98 -18.92 2.15 5.46
CA GLY A 98 -19.26 2.34 4.05
C GLY A 98 -18.13 2.99 3.23
N LYS A 99 -18.01 2.63 1.94
CA LYS A 99 -16.91 3.05 1.05
C LYS A 99 -16.65 4.56 1.01
N TYR A 100 -17.68 5.39 1.08
CA TYR A 100 -17.50 6.85 1.06
C TYR A 100 -16.87 7.36 2.35
N ASN A 101 -17.15 6.74 3.49
CA ASN A 101 -16.46 7.04 4.74
C ASN A 101 -15.01 6.56 4.70
N VAL A 102 -14.75 5.38 4.13
CA VAL A 102 -13.38 4.88 3.89
C VAL A 102 -12.61 5.87 3.02
N MET A 103 -13.20 6.36 1.92
CA MET A 103 -12.56 7.36 1.05
C MET A 103 -12.28 8.67 1.79
N ALA A 104 -13.26 9.19 2.53
CA ALA A 104 -13.13 10.43 3.29
C ALA A 104 -12.06 10.33 4.40
N ASP A 105 -11.84 9.12 4.91
CA ASP A 105 -10.86 8.80 5.95
C ASP A 105 -9.49 8.38 5.38
N CYS A 106 -9.11 8.90 4.23
CA CYS A 106 -7.85 8.56 3.55
C CYS A 106 -7.66 7.05 3.33
N ALA A 107 -8.71 6.37 2.92
CA ALA A 107 -8.77 4.91 2.76
C ALA A 107 -8.38 4.15 4.04
N VAL A 108 -8.85 4.64 5.20
CA VAL A 108 -8.51 4.17 6.56
C VAL A 108 -7.01 4.07 6.80
N GLY A 109 -6.27 5.04 6.30
CA GLY A 109 -4.81 5.09 6.45
C GLY A 109 -4.38 5.27 7.90
N GLY A 110 -3.58 4.35 8.39
CA GLY A 110 -2.96 4.36 9.71
C GLY A 110 -1.44 4.54 9.61
N LEU A 111 -0.68 3.48 9.83
CA LEU A 111 0.78 3.46 9.75
C LEU A 111 1.25 2.43 8.73
N VAL A 112 2.46 2.63 8.24
CA VAL A 112 3.20 1.65 7.41
C VAL A 112 4.58 1.48 8.02
N VAL A 113 4.92 0.24 8.41
CA VAL A 113 6.27 -0.11 8.88
C VAL A 113 6.95 -0.90 7.76
N TYR A 114 7.93 -0.30 7.10
CA TYR A 114 8.61 -0.90 5.95
C TYR A 114 10.02 -1.38 6.29
N GLY A 115 10.43 -2.45 5.64
CA GLY A 115 11.75 -3.05 5.78
C GLY A 115 12.81 -2.38 4.93
N GLU A 116 13.91 -3.11 4.70
CA GLU A 116 14.99 -2.65 3.83
C GLU A 116 14.49 -2.51 2.39
N GLU A 117 14.82 -1.38 1.78
CA GLU A 117 14.46 -1.08 0.39
C GLU A 117 15.55 -1.53 -0.57
N HIS A 118 15.15 -2.17 -1.65
CA HIS A 118 16.03 -2.59 -2.73
C HIS A 118 15.47 -2.11 -4.07
N ASP A 119 16.33 -1.84 -5.04
CA ASP A 119 15.87 -1.60 -6.41
C ASP A 119 15.05 -2.81 -6.89
N ALA A 120 13.84 -2.59 -7.41
CA ALA A 120 12.96 -3.68 -7.81
C ALA A 120 13.63 -4.59 -8.84
N ASP A 121 14.34 -4.02 -9.79
CA ASP A 121 15.08 -4.74 -10.84
C ASP A 121 16.36 -5.42 -10.34
N SER A 122 16.76 -5.23 -9.08
CA SER A 122 17.83 -6.00 -8.42
C SER A 122 17.31 -7.22 -7.65
N VAL A 123 16.01 -7.21 -7.29
CA VAL A 123 15.36 -8.28 -6.51
C VAL A 123 14.65 -9.27 -7.43
N PHE A 124 13.99 -8.78 -8.47
CA PHE A 124 13.25 -9.57 -9.45
C PHE A 124 13.97 -9.57 -10.79
N GLU A 125 13.90 -10.68 -11.53
CA GLU A 125 14.43 -10.75 -12.90
C GLU A 125 13.57 -9.95 -13.89
N ASN A 126 12.24 -9.97 -13.66
CA ASN A 126 11.26 -9.22 -14.46
C ASN A 126 10.08 -8.81 -13.59
N VAL A 127 9.23 -7.94 -14.12
CA VAL A 127 8.08 -7.41 -13.39
C VAL A 127 7.05 -8.48 -13.00
N ASP A 128 6.94 -9.57 -13.76
CA ASP A 128 5.99 -10.65 -13.47
C ASP A 128 6.37 -11.42 -12.19
N ASP A 129 7.64 -11.46 -11.84
CA ASP A 129 8.12 -12.12 -10.61
C ASP A 129 7.57 -11.48 -9.35
N ALA A 130 7.22 -10.19 -9.40
CA ALA A 130 6.60 -9.49 -8.28
C ALA A 130 5.23 -10.08 -7.86
N ALA A 131 4.59 -10.86 -8.72
CA ALA A 131 3.35 -11.58 -8.41
C ALA A 131 3.56 -12.85 -7.57
N ASN A 132 4.81 -13.30 -7.39
CA ASN A 132 5.16 -14.57 -6.77
C ASN A 132 5.86 -14.42 -5.42
N VAL A 133 5.72 -13.29 -4.75
CA VAL A 133 6.28 -13.07 -3.42
C VAL A 133 5.38 -13.72 -2.38
N HIS A 134 5.94 -14.67 -1.63
CA HIS A 134 5.27 -15.29 -0.50
C HIS A 134 5.60 -14.51 0.78
N ALA A 135 4.58 -14.13 1.51
CA ALA A 135 4.70 -13.45 2.78
C ALA A 135 4.11 -14.29 3.91
N VAL A 136 4.78 -14.28 5.06
CA VAL A 136 4.31 -14.96 6.27
C VAL A 136 4.34 -13.97 7.42
N LEU A 137 3.20 -13.82 8.09
CA LEU A 137 3.06 -13.01 9.29
C LEU A 137 3.28 -13.87 10.54
N PHE A 138 4.19 -13.45 11.39
CA PHE A 138 4.44 -14.04 12.70
C PHE A 138 4.07 -13.06 13.82
N LYS A 139 3.60 -13.60 14.93
CA LYS A 139 3.45 -12.89 16.20
C LYS A 139 4.07 -13.74 17.32
N ASP A 140 4.99 -13.15 18.07
CA ASP A 140 5.68 -13.83 19.18
C ASP A 140 6.31 -15.18 18.77
N GLY A 141 6.79 -15.28 17.54
CA GLY A 141 7.40 -16.48 16.97
C GLY A 141 6.41 -17.49 16.38
N GLU A 142 5.11 -17.27 16.51
CA GLU A 142 4.08 -18.14 15.94
C GLU A 142 3.57 -17.60 14.61
N LYS A 143 3.43 -18.50 13.63
CA LYS A 143 2.85 -18.15 12.32
C LYS A 143 1.35 -17.87 12.49
N LEU A 144 0.92 -16.67 12.06
CA LEU A 144 -0.49 -16.27 12.09
C LEU A 144 -1.16 -16.44 10.73
N LYS A 145 -0.51 -15.95 9.67
CA LYS A 145 -1.07 -15.91 8.32
C LYS A 145 0.02 -16.02 7.28
N GLU A 146 -0.36 -16.40 6.08
CA GLU A 146 0.48 -16.32 4.90
C GLU A 146 -0.36 -15.91 3.69
N GLY A 147 0.30 -15.36 2.68
CA GLY A 147 -0.31 -14.95 1.42
C GLY A 147 0.71 -14.84 0.32
N VAL A 148 0.25 -14.52 -0.86
CA VAL A 148 1.05 -14.32 -2.06
C VAL A 148 0.70 -13.00 -2.72
N SER A 149 1.69 -12.32 -3.23
CA SER A 149 1.54 -10.95 -3.79
C SER A 149 0.59 -10.86 -4.99
N SER A 150 0.33 -11.98 -5.68
CA SER A 150 -0.68 -12.01 -6.76
C SER A 150 -2.11 -11.72 -6.29
N GLU A 151 -2.39 -11.78 -5.00
CA GLU A 151 -3.68 -11.37 -4.42
C GLU A 151 -3.96 -9.88 -4.66
N VAL A 152 -2.91 -9.07 -4.83
CA VAL A 152 -3.01 -7.65 -5.15
C VAL A 152 -3.15 -7.49 -6.67
N LEU A 153 -4.38 -7.45 -7.19
CA LEU A 153 -4.71 -7.24 -8.60
C LEU A 153 -3.97 -8.17 -9.58
N GLY A 154 -3.52 -9.33 -9.11
CA GLY A 154 -2.70 -10.28 -9.87
C GLY A 154 -1.20 -9.94 -9.91
N ASN A 155 -0.82 -8.72 -9.63
CA ASN A 155 0.55 -8.23 -9.48
C ASN A 155 0.56 -6.87 -8.79
N PRO A 156 1.33 -6.65 -7.71
CA PRO A 156 1.37 -5.38 -6.98
C PRO A 156 1.74 -4.16 -7.84
N PHE A 157 2.50 -4.33 -8.92
CA PHE A 157 2.79 -3.26 -9.87
C PHE A 157 1.54 -2.72 -10.59
N LYS A 158 0.49 -3.53 -10.71
CA LYS A 158 -0.81 -3.05 -11.24
C LYS A 158 -1.50 -2.09 -10.28
N SER A 159 -1.35 -2.29 -8.99
CA SER A 159 -1.81 -1.35 -7.97
C SER A 159 -1.08 0.00 -8.07
N LEU A 160 0.24 -0.04 -8.20
CA LEU A 160 1.04 1.17 -8.43
C LEU A 160 0.63 1.89 -9.72
N GLN A 161 0.51 1.17 -10.83
CA GLN A 161 0.10 1.75 -12.12
C GLN A 161 -1.30 2.38 -12.03
N TRP A 162 -2.26 1.69 -11.42
CA TRP A 162 -3.60 2.23 -11.19
C TRP A 162 -3.54 3.54 -10.40
N LEU A 163 -2.75 3.58 -9.31
CA LEU A 163 -2.60 4.78 -8.50
C LEU A 163 -2.01 5.96 -9.30
N VAL A 164 -0.94 5.72 -10.05
CA VAL A 164 -0.29 6.76 -10.86
C VAL A 164 -1.28 7.34 -11.89
N GLN A 165 -2.05 6.49 -12.57
CA GLN A 165 -3.09 6.91 -13.51
C GLN A 165 -4.22 7.66 -12.81
N LYS A 166 -4.66 7.17 -11.64
CA LYS A 166 -5.73 7.80 -10.86
C LYS A 166 -5.34 9.19 -10.34
N LEU A 167 -4.11 9.35 -9.89
CA LEU A 167 -3.58 10.65 -9.50
C LEU A 167 -3.57 11.63 -10.67
N ALA A 168 -3.16 11.20 -11.86
CA ALA A 168 -3.15 12.03 -13.06
C ALA A 168 -4.55 12.49 -13.47
N GLU A 169 -5.57 11.63 -13.38
CA GLU A 169 -6.97 11.98 -13.61
C GLU A 169 -7.44 13.12 -12.67
N GLN A 170 -6.85 13.21 -11.49
CA GLN A 170 -7.17 14.22 -10.47
C GLN A 170 -6.23 15.43 -10.50
N GLY A 171 -5.39 15.56 -11.53
CA GLY A 171 -4.41 16.64 -11.64
C GLY A 171 -3.27 16.56 -10.64
N LYS A 172 -2.98 15.36 -10.11
CA LYS A 172 -1.91 15.07 -9.16
C LYS A 172 -0.84 14.20 -9.83
N ALA A 173 0.30 14.04 -9.17
CA ALA A 173 1.40 13.22 -9.65
C ALA A 173 2.01 12.38 -8.51
N PHE A 174 2.54 11.23 -8.86
CA PHE A 174 3.39 10.43 -7.97
C PHE A 174 4.84 10.84 -8.23
N THR A 175 5.42 11.55 -7.29
CA THR A 175 6.73 12.17 -7.49
C THR A 175 7.85 11.40 -6.81
N LYS A 176 9.08 11.69 -7.21
CA LYS A 176 10.30 11.14 -6.61
C LYS A 176 10.22 11.17 -5.09
N ASP A 177 10.72 10.12 -4.45
CA ASP A 177 10.80 9.88 -3.00
C ASP A 177 9.44 9.59 -2.32
N GLN A 178 8.31 9.74 -2.99
CA GLN A 178 7.04 9.27 -2.45
C GLN A 178 6.98 7.74 -2.40
N MET A 179 6.28 7.23 -1.37
CA MET A 179 6.12 5.80 -1.13
C MET A 179 4.64 5.41 -1.24
N VAL A 180 4.37 4.16 -1.58
CA VAL A 180 3.02 3.58 -1.54
C VAL A 180 3.04 2.20 -0.91
N SER A 181 2.03 1.92 -0.08
CA SER A 181 1.64 0.56 0.34
C SER A 181 0.68 0.00 -0.70
N SER A 182 0.99 -1.19 -1.23
CA SER A 182 0.35 -1.68 -2.48
C SER A 182 -1.06 -2.23 -2.33
N GLY A 183 -1.45 -2.55 -1.12
CA GLY A 183 -2.75 -3.17 -0.83
C GLY A 183 -2.66 -4.65 -0.52
#